data_7455c543057bbd1c7ad232e1968f63de
#
_entry.id   7455c543057bbd1c7ad232e1968f63de
#
_cell.length_a   1.000
_cell.length_b   1.000
_cell.length_c   1.000
_cell.angle_alpha   90.00
_cell.angle_beta   90.00
_cell.angle_gamma   90.00
#
_symmetry.space_group_name_H-M   'P 1'
#
loop_
_entity.id
_entity.type
_entity.pdbx_description
1 polymer ?
#
loop_
_entity_poly.entity_id
_entity_poly.type
_entity_poly.pdbx_seq_one_letter_code
_entity_poly.pdbx_strand_id
1 'polypeptide(L)'
;MPSRSLNTGQGKNGLIRYTFVKKRKMDTKWTIDGMHSEIGFKVRHMMISNVSGNFGQFAAEAMTTGEDFASANFSFNATVDSINTGVADRDGHLKSADFFDAANHPGLSFQSTSVNKVNDQELEITGNMNIKGVEKSISLKAEFAGIAVDPYGQTKAGMTITGKIKRSDFGLTWSAVTEAGNIVLGDDIHLNCELQLIKQ
;
A
#
# COMPACT_ATOMS: atom_id res chain seq x y z
N MET A 1 -19.79 26.33 5.67
CA MET A 1 -19.75 27.81 5.68
C MET A 1 -18.64 28.25 6.62
N PRO A 2 -17.73 29.16 6.25
CA PRO A 2 -16.67 29.63 7.15
C PRO A 2 -17.24 30.59 8.18
N SER A 3 -16.95 30.35 9.46
CA SER A 3 -17.32 31.23 10.57
C SER A 3 -16.53 32.56 10.50
N ARG A 4 -17.22 33.70 10.56
CA ARG A 4 -16.62 35.03 10.64
C ARG A 4 -16.33 35.35 12.11
N SER A 5 -15.10 35.67 12.44
CA SER A 5 -14.73 36.30 13.72
C SER A 5 -14.38 37.76 13.45
N LEU A 6 -15.02 38.65 14.18
CA LEU A 6 -14.79 40.10 14.12
C LEU A 6 -13.73 40.48 15.15
N ASN A 7 -12.62 41.04 14.71
CA ASN A 7 -11.63 41.66 15.57
C ASN A 7 -11.62 43.16 15.25
N THR A 8 -12.17 43.99 16.18
CA THR A 8 -12.27 45.45 16.03
C THR A 8 -11.02 46.11 16.60
N GLY A 9 -10.01 46.33 15.77
CA GLY A 9 -8.93 47.26 16.06
C GLY A 9 -9.23 48.63 15.46
N GLN A 10 -9.41 49.68 16.30
CA GLN A 10 -9.62 51.07 15.87
C GLN A 10 -8.35 51.65 15.27
N GLY A 11 -8.27 51.73 13.95
CA GLY A 11 -7.33 52.55 13.20
C GLY A 11 -8.11 53.59 12.38
N LYS A 12 -7.63 54.84 12.40
CA LYS A 12 -8.27 56.04 11.86
C LYS A 12 -8.40 56.08 10.34
N ASN A 13 -8.81 55.06 9.67
CA ASN A 13 -9.33 55.01 8.29
C ASN A 13 -9.98 53.64 8.11
N GLY A 14 -11.30 53.62 8.04
CA GLY A 14 -12.17 52.47 8.11
C GLY A 14 -12.00 51.41 6.99
N LEU A 15 -10.79 50.86 6.81
CA LEU A 15 -10.58 49.68 5.99
C LEU A 15 -10.66 48.43 6.89
N ILE A 16 -11.82 47.78 6.86
CA ILE A 16 -11.96 46.45 7.50
C ILE A 16 -11.13 45.47 6.70
N ARG A 17 -9.98 45.05 7.25
CA ARG A 17 -9.18 43.96 6.69
C ARG A 17 -9.82 42.65 7.10
N TYR A 18 -10.45 41.96 6.17
CA TYR A 18 -10.88 40.56 6.37
C TYR A 18 -9.67 39.64 6.31
N THR A 19 -9.25 39.13 7.44
CA THR A 19 -8.24 38.06 7.49
C THR A 19 -8.95 36.73 7.30
N PHE A 20 -8.76 36.12 6.14
CA PHE A 20 -9.23 34.75 5.92
C PHE A 20 -8.36 33.79 6.73
N VAL A 21 -8.85 33.30 7.84
CA VAL A 21 -8.23 32.16 8.56
C VAL A 21 -8.48 30.91 7.72
N LYS A 22 -7.46 30.46 7.00
CA LYS A 22 -7.48 29.19 6.28
C LYS A 22 -7.66 28.08 7.32
N LYS A 23 -8.88 27.50 7.39
CA LYS A 23 -9.15 26.36 8.28
C LYS A 23 -8.11 25.27 7.96
N ARG A 24 -7.21 24.94 8.91
CA ARG A 24 -6.30 23.80 8.76
C ARG A 24 -7.18 22.58 8.53
N LYS A 25 -7.04 21.93 7.39
CA LYS A 25 -7.60 20.59 7.19
C LYS A 25 -6.96 19.70 8.27
N MET A 26 -7.76 19.02 9.06
CA MET A 26 -7.27 18.10 10.08
C MET A 26 -6.76 16.84 9.38
N ASP A 27 -5.69 16.29 9.91
CA ASP A 27 -5.20 14.99 9.47
C ASP A 27 -6.25 13.91 9.78
N THR A 28 -6.47 13.02 8.83
CA THR A 28 -7.42 11.92 8.94
C THR A 28 -6.65 10.62 8.86
N LYS A 29 -6.85 9.76 9.86
CA LYS A 29 -6.29 8.41 9.88
C LYS A 29 -7.27 7.44 9.24
N TRP A 30 -6.72 6.54 8.43
CA TRP A 30 -7.42 5.42 7.81
C TRP A 30 -6.69 4.14 8.18
N THR A 31 -7.43 3.10 8.53
CA THR A 31 -6.88 1.76 8.83
C THR A 31 -7.48 0.73 7.90
N ILE A 32 -6.72 -0.30 7.55
CA ILE A 32 -7.19 -1.34 6.64
C ILE A 32 -8.31 -2.17 7.27
N ASP A 33 -9.35 -2.47 6.49
CA ASP A 33 -10.36 -3.48 6.78
C ASP A 33 -9.86 -4.83 6.27
N GLY A 34 -9.27 -5.62 7.16
CA GLY A 34 -8.66 -6.91 6.80
C GLY A 34 -9.66 -7.96 6.30
N MET A 35 -10.97 -7.80 6.60
CA MET A 35 -12.00 -8.72 6.13
C MET A 35 -12.41 -8.46 4.67
N HIS A 36 -12.19 -7.23 4.19
CA HIS A 36 -12.58 -6.80 2.84
C HIS A 36 -11.36 -6.35 2.02
N SER A 37 -10.17 -6.82 2.39
CA SER A 37 -8.93 -6.49 1.69
C SER A 37 -8.14 -7.75 1.40
N GLU A 38 -7.41 -7.73 0.27
CA GLU A 38 -6.52 -8.81 -0.14
C GLU A 38 -5.15 -8.25 -0.54
N ILE A 39 -4.08 -8.87 -0.04
CA ILE A 39 -2.69 -8.56 -0.39
C ILE A 39 -2.15 -9.67 -1.27
N GLY A 40 -2.37 -9.54 -2.57
CA GLY A 40 -2.10 -10.57 -3.56
C GLY A 40 -0.82 -10.33 -4.36
N PHE A 41 -0.24 -11.44 -4.84
CA PHE A 41 0.88 -11.42 -5.78
C PHE A 41 0.78 -12.54 -6.80
N LYS A 42 1.48 -12.37 -7.94
CA LYS A 42 1.62 -13.39 -9.00
C LYS A 42 3.05 -13.43 -9.49
N VAL A 43 3.52 -14.64 -9.80
CA VAL A 43 4.83 -14.89 -10.41
C VAL A 43 4.71 -15.87 -11.56
N ARG A 44 5.50 -15.68 -12.61
CA ARG A 44 5.55 -16.61 -13.74
C ARG A 44 6.25 -17.89 -13.34
N HIS A 45 5.65 -19.04 -13.65
CA HIS A 45 6.19 -20.38 -13.40
C HIS A 45 6.41 -21.12 -14.71
N MET A 46 7.60 -21.65 -14.92
CA MET A 46 8.06 -22.36 -16.14
C MET A 46 7.77 -21.59 -17.43
N MET A 47 7.59 -20.29 -17.36
CA MET A 47 7.21 -19.39 -18.46
C MET A 47 5.85 -19.69 -19.13
N ILE A 48 5.09 -20.67 -18.63
CA ILE A 48 3.82 -21.12 -19.22
C ILE A 48 2.59 -20.84 -18.35
N SER A 49 2.76 -20.71 -17.03
CA SER A 49 1.67 -20.47 -16.07
C SER A 49 2.03 -19.41 -15.05
N ASN A 50 1.07 -19.02 -14.22
CA ASN A 50 1.32 -18.17 -13.07
C ASN A 50 1.02 -18.94 -11.79
N VAL A 51 1.87 -18.74 -10.77
CA VAL A 51 1.55 -19.04 -9.37
C VAL A 51 1.05 -17.75 -8.73
N SER A 52 -0.11 -17.81 -8.10
CA SER A 52 -0.66 -16.71 -7.29
C SER A 52 -0.55 -17.06 -5.82
N GLY A 53 -0.44 -16.05 -4.99
CA GLY A 53 -0.49 -16.18 -3.53
C GLY A 53 -0.93 -14.87 -2.90
N ASN A 54 -1.19 -14.92 -1.61
CA ASN A 54 -1.52 -13.78 -0.79
C ASN A 54 -0.87 -13.87 0.59
N PHE A 55 -0.94 -12.77 1.36
CA PHE A 55 -0.60 -12.72 2.77
C PHE A 55 -1.88 -12.60 3.58
N GLY A 56 -2.12 -13.52 4.52
CA GLY A 56 -3.33 -13.56 5.36
C GLY A 56 -3.25 -12.70 6.62
N GLN A 57 -2.05 -12.26 7.03
CA GLN A 57 -1.85 -11.37 8.18
C GLN A 57 -1.09 -10.12 7.75
N PHE A 58 -1.78 -9.01 7.77
CA PHE A 58 -1.26 -7.72 7.35
C PHE A 58 -1.92 -6.56 8.10
N ALA A 59 -1.26 -5.41 8.09
CA ALA A 59 -1.78 -4.14 8.56
C ALA A 59 -1.39 -3.04 7.57
N ALA A 60 -2.29 -2.09 7.36
CA ALA A 60 -1.98 -0.89 6.59
C ALA A 60 -2.71 0.32 7.17
N GLU A 61 -2.06 1.48 7.07
CA GLU A 61 -2.61 2.75 7.48
C GLU A 61 -2.34 3.80 6.40
N ALA A 62 -3.23 4.79 6.32
CA ALA A 62 -2.99 6.00 5.57
C ALA A 62 -3.31 7.22 6.44
N MET A 63 -2.42 8.22 6.40
CA MET A 63 -2.66 9.54 6.98
C MET A 63 -2.89 10.54 5.85
N THR A 64 -4.08 11.17 5.83
CA THR A 64 -4.46 12.11 4.76
C THR A 64 -4.82 13.47 5.33
N THR A 65 -4.77 14.52 4.52
CA THR A 65 -5.31 15.83 4.88
C THR A 65 -6.80 15.86 4.51
N GLY A 66 -7.67 15.62 5.50
CA GLY A 66 -9.09 15.37 5.25
C GLY A 66 -9.29 14.05 4.49
N GLU A 67 -10.01 14.09 3.37
CA GLU A 67 -10.27 12.89 2.52
C GLU A 67 -9.47 12.90 1.21
N ASP A 68 -8.37 13.66 1.17
CA ASP A 68 -7.54 13.82 -0.02
C ASP A 68 -6.38 12.80 0.00
N PHE A 69 -6.54 11.69 -0.71
CA PHE A 69 -5.52 10.64 -0.82
C PHE A 69 -4.28 11.04 -1.63
N ALA A 70 -4.32 12.14 -2.40
CA ALA A 70 -3.11 12.69 -3.00
C ALA A 70 -2.15 13.30 -1.96
N SER A 71 -2.65 13.58 -0.75
CA SER A 71 -1.85 14.04 0.39
C SER A 71 -1.44 12.90 1.33
N ALA A 72 -1.72 11.64 0.96
CA ALA A 72 -1.58 10.51 1.86
C ALA A 72 -0.12 10.15 2.15
N ASN A 73 0.10 9.69 3.39
CA ASN A 73 1.27 8.91 3.77
C ASN A 73 0.80 7.50 4.10
N PHE A 74 1.29 6.50 3.35
CA PHE A 74 0.90 5.11 3.48
C PHE A 74 1.97 4.32 4.22
N SER A 75 1.54 3.45 5.14
CA SER A 75 2.37 2.42 5.74
C SER A 75 1.70 1.05 5.61
N PHE A 76 2.50 0.02 5.41
CA PHE A 76 2.03 -1.35 5.26
C PHE A 76 3.04 -2.33 5.88
N ASN A 77 2.50 -3.38 6.51
CA ASN A 77 3.29 -4.51 7.01
C ASN A 77 2.52 -5.81 6.75
N ALA A 78 3.24 -6.89 6.45
CA ALA A 78 2.67 -8.24 6.40
C ALA A 78 3.60 -9.24 7.07
N THR A 79 3.00 -10.29 7.66
CA THR A 79 3.73 -11.38 8.28
C THR A 79 4.07 -12.43 7.24
N VAL A 80 5.35 -12.78 7.10
CA VAL A 80 5.83 -13.78 6.13
C VAL A 80 5.20 -15.16 6.38
N ASP A 81 4.99 -15.55 7.63
CA ASP A 81 4.36 -16.82 7.99
C ASP A 81 2.91 -16.95 7.50
N SER A 82 2.26 -15.85 7.17
CA SER A 82 0.90 -15.83 6.64
C SER A 82 0.80 -16.03 5.13
N ILE A 83 1.93 -16.25 4.44
CA ILE A 83 1.95 -16.49 3.00
C ILE A 83 1.18 -17.76 2.66
N ASN A 84 0.31 -17.65 1.67
CA ASN A 84 -0.53 -18.74 1.21
C ASN A 84 -0.60 -18.74 -0.32
N THR A 85 -0.21 -19.84 -0.93
CA THR A 85 -0.30 -20.08 -2.38
C THR A 85 -1.24 -21.23 -2.72
N GLY A 86 -1.93 -21.80 -1.70
CA GLY A 86 -2.82 -22.95 -1.84
C GLY A 86 -2.11 -24.30 -1.87
N VAL A 87 -0.78 -24.36 -1.64
CA VAL A 87 0.01 -25.60 -1.58
C VAL A 87 0.97 -25.53 -0.41
N ALA A 88 0.75 -26.35 0.62
CA ALA A 88 1.47 -26.31 1.89
C ALA A 88 3.00 -26.48 1.75
N ASP A 89 3.45 -27.41 0.90
CA ASP A 89 4.89 -27.67 0.68
C ASP A 89 5.58 -26.44 0.05
N ARG A 90 4.91 -25.78 -0.89
CA ARG A 90 5.40 -24.53 -1.50
C ARG A 90 5.43 -23.40 -0.50
N ASP A 91 4.39 -23.25 0.32
CA ASP A 91 4.33 -22.23 1.36
C ASP A 91 5.43 -22.45 2.41
N GLY A 92 5.70 -23.69 2.78
CA GLY A 92 6.84 -24.07 3.63
C GLY A 92 8.18 -23.68 3.02
N HIS A 93 8.39 -23.96 1.73
CA HIS A 93 9.62 -23.60 1.03
C HIS A 93 9.78 -22.07 0.90
N LEU A 94 8.70 -21.34 0.63
CA LEU A 94 8.74 -19.87 0.60
C LEU A 94 9.16 -19.25 1.94
N LYS A 95 8.80 -19.88 3.08
CA LYS A 95 9.20 -19.44 4.41
C LYS A 95 10.64 -19.77 4.78
N SER A 96 11.27 -20.73 4.09
CA SER A 96 12.63 -21.18 4.37
C SER A 96 13.70 -20.13 4.03
N ALA A 97 14.95 -20.42 4.43
CA ALA A 97 16.12 -19.58 4.15
C ALA A 97 16.40 -19.39 2.65
N ASP A 98 15.95 -20.32 1.80
CA ASP A 98 16.06 -20.23 0.34
C ASP A 98 15.28 -19.03 -0.25
N PHE A 99 14.19 -18.63 0.43
CA PHE A 99 13.35 -17.50 0.01
C PHE A 99 13.28 -16.41 1.06
N PHE A 100 12.16 -16.30 1.79
CA PHE A 100 11.92 -15.18 2.71
C PHE A 100 12.71 -15.26 4.01
N ASP A 101 13.16 -16.46 4.40
CA ASP A 101 13.86 -16.69 5.67
C ASP A 101 13.05 -16.15 6.86
N ALA A 102 11.81 -16.63 7.00
CA ALA A 102 10.84 -16.13 7.97
C ALA A 102 11.34 -16.15 9.43
N ALA A 103 12.26 -17.08 9.76
CA ALA A 103 12.85 -17.18 11.10
C ALA A 103 13.69 -15.94 11.45
N ASN A 104 14.41 -15.38 10.48
CA ASN A 104 15.27 -14.18 10.66
C ASN A 104 14.58 -12.90 10.17
N HIS A 105 13.64 -13.03 9.23
CA HIS A 105 12.91 -11.93 8.60
C HIS A 105 11.40 -12.19 8.66
N PRO A 106 10.75 -12.06 9.84
CA PRO A 106 9.35 -12.47 10.01
C PRO A 106 8.33 -11.57 9.31
N GLY A 107 8.75 -10.40 8.81
CA GLY A 107 7.84 -9.44 8.18
C GLY A 107 8.43 -8.79 6.94
N LEU A 108 7.53 -8.27 6.12
CA LEU A 108 7.84 -7.35 5.05
C LEU A 108 7.08 -6.04 5.29
N SER A 109 7.62 -4.91 4.80
CA SER A 109 7.01 -3.60 5.03
C SER A 109 7.17 -2.67 3.84
N PHE A 110 6.24 -1.70 3.77
CA PHE A 110 6.32 -0.60 2.81
C PHE A 110 6.00 0.72 3.51
N GLN A 111 6.76 1.76 3.19
CA GLN A 111 6.51 3.12 3.63
C GLN A 111 6.56 4.07 2.44
N SER A 112 5.47 4.78 2.17
CA SER A 112 5.47 5.76 1.08
C SER A 112 6.40 6.94 1.40
N THR A 113 7.06 7.45 0.35
CA THR A 113 7.88 8.67 0.40
C THR A 113 7.24 9.80 -0.38
N SER A 114 6.43 9.47 -1.40
CA SER A 114 5.64 10.44 -2.16
C SER A 114 4.40 9.80 -2.76
N VAL A 115 3.37 10.63 -2.94
CA VAL A 115 2.15 10.28 -3.67
C VAL A 115 1.91 11.37 -4.71
N ASN A 116 1.83 10.97 -5.98
CA ASN A 116 1.56 11.86 -7.09
C ASN A 116 0.18 11.56 -7.67
N LYS A 117 -0.66 12.57 -7.78
CA LYS A 117 -1.96 12.44 -8.44
C LYS A 117 -1.75 12.46 -9.96
N VAL A 118 -2.06 11.35 -10.63
CA VAL A 118 -2.02 11.23 -12.09
C VAL A 118 -3.31 11.80 -12.70
N ASN A 119 -4.45 11.40 -12.14
CA ASN A 119 -5.78 11.94 -12.47
C ASN A 119 -6.72 11.76 -11.27
N ASP A 120 -8.03 11.96 -11.42
CA ASP A 120 -8.99 11.91 -10.30
C ASP A 120 -9.14 10.51 -9.68
N GLN A 121 -8.83 9.46 -10.41
CA GLN A 121 -8.96 8.08 -9.97
C GLN A 121 -7.62 7.37 -9.82
N GLU A 122 -6.51 7.98 -10.23
CA GLU A 122 -5.22 7.30 -10.33
C GLU A 122 -4.13 8.06 -9.58
N LEU A 123 -3.44 7.35 -8.70
CA LEU A 123 -2.29 7.84 -7.94
C LEU A 123 -1.06 6.99 -8.26
N GLU A 124 0.10 7.60 -8.30
CA GLU A 124 1.39 6.94 -8.28
C GLU A 124 1.98 7.09 -6.87
N ILE A 125 2.24 5.97 -6.21
CA ILE A 125 2.79 5.90 -4.85
C ILE A 125 4.22 5.41 -4.95
N THR A 126 5.19 6.27 -4.63
CA THR A 126 6.60 5.87 -4.48
C THR A 126 6.90 5.66 -3.01
N GLY A 127 7.69 4.64 -2.69
CA GLY A 127 8.04 4.34 -1.31
C GLY A 127 9.12 3.26 -1.19
N ASN A 128 9.55 3.04 0.06
CA ASN A 128 10.55 2.05 0.40
C ASN A 128 9.87 0.74 0.81
N MET A 129 10.14 -0.31 0.06
CA MET A 129 9.75 -1.69 0.36
C MET A 129 10.92 -2.40 1.01
N ASN A 130 10.67 -3.06 2.15
CA ASN A 130 11.65 -3.92 2.81
C ASN A 130 11.17 -5.38 2.74
N ILE A 131 12.00 -6.25 2.15
CA ILE A 131 11.77 -7.70 2.08
C ILE A 131 13.10 -8.37 2.44
N LYS A 132 13.07 -9.35 3.34
CA LYS A 132 14.25 -10.11 3.78
C LYS A 132 15.40 -9.20 4.24
N GLY A 133 15.09 -8.07 4.90
CA GLY A 133 16.07 -7.09 5.36
C GLY A 133 16.68 -6.19 4.29
N VAL A 134 16.29 -6.36 3.02
CA VAL A 134 16.74 -5.50 1.91
C VAL A 134 15.68 -4.45 1.62
N GLU A 135 16.08 -3.17 1.65
CA GLU A 135 15.20 -2.04 1.33
C GLU A 135 15.45 -1.54 -0.09
N LYS A 136 14.37 -1.34 -0.84
CA LYS A 136 14.39 -0.77 -2.19
C LYS A 136 13.26 0.24 -2.36
N SER A 137 13.55 1.31 -3.08
CA SER A 137 12.52 2.22 -3.55
C SER A 137 11.77 1.60 -4.72
N ILE A 138 10.44 1.57 -4.63
CA ILE A 138 9.55 1.06 -5.67
C ILE A 138 8.44 2.06 -5.97
N SER A 139 7.85 1.95 -7.16
CA SER A 139 6.67 2.72 -7.56
C SER A 139 5.48 1.78 -7.73
N LEU A 140 4.35 2.15 -7.15
CA LEU A 140 3.09 1.43 -7.20
C LEU A 140 2.04 2.32 -7.84
N LYS A 141 1.16 1.73 -8.63
CA LYS A 141 -0.03 2.39 -9.14
C LYS A 141 -1.20 2.10 -8.20
N ALA A 142 -1.93 3.13 -7.80
CA ALA A 142 -3.15 3.02 -7.04
C ALA A 142 -4.33 3.54 -7.86
N GLU A 143 -5.35 2.71 -8.03
CA GLU A 143 -6.63 3.12 -8.60
C GLU A 143 -7.61 3.34 -7.45
N PHE A 144 -8.03 4.60 -7.28
CA PHE A 144 -8.91 5.03 -6.21
C PHE A 144 -10.38 4.87 -6.64
N ALA A 145 -11.10 3.96 -5.99
CA ALA A 145 -12.49 3.67 -6.29
C ALA A 145 -13.48 4.66 -5.66
N GLY A 146 -13.02 5.51 -4.71
CA GLY A 146 -13.85 6.49 -4.04
C GLY A 146 -14.07 6.23 -2.56
N ILE A 147 -14.91 7.07 -1.95
CA ILE A 147 -15.30 7.01 -0.53
C ILE A 147 -16.80 6.76 -0.45
N ALA A 148 -17.21 5.86 0.41
CA ALA A 148 -18.61 5.54 0.70
C ALA A 148 -18.84 5.39 2.20
N VAL A 149 -20.09 5.54 2.63
CA VAL A 149 -20.52 5.22 3.99
C VAL A 149 -21.27 3.89 3.92
N ASP A 150 -20.83 2.92 4.74
CA ASP A 150 -21.47 1.62 4.80
C ASP A 150 -22.80 1.66 5.60
N PRO A 151 -23.60 0.59 5.58
CA PRO A 151 -24.88 0.54 6.31
C PRO A 151 -24.75 0.70 7.84
N TYR A 152 -23.53 0.56 8.38
CA TYR A 152 -23.25 0.70 9.82
C TYR A 152 -22.74 2.11 10.17
N GLY A 153 -22.67 3.01 9.19
CA GLY A 153 -22.24 4.41 9.36
C GLY A 153 -20.73 4.60 9.33
N GLN A 154 -19.95 3.58 8.95
CA GLN A 154 -18.50 3.72 8.79
C GLN A 154 -18.17 4.33 7.42
N THR A 155 -17.31 5.35 7.43
CA THR A 155 -16.77 5.92 6.18
C THR A 155 -15.61 5.03 5.71
N LYS A 156 -15.72 4.53 4.49
CA LYS A 156 -14.75 3.63 3.87
C LYS A 156 -14.22 4.19 2.55
N ALA A 157 -12.95 3.90 2.25
CA ALA A 157 -12.31 4.23 0.98
C ALA A 157 -11.84 2.93 0.31
N GLY A 158 -12.14 2.79 -0.99
CA GLY A 158 -11.72 1.65 -1.81
C GLY A 158 -10.52 2.00 -2.69
N MET A 159 -9.57 1.06 -2.84
CA MET A 159 -8.37 1.27 -3.64
C MET A 159 -7.81 -0.06 -4.15
N THR A 160 -7.46 -0.13 -5.44
CA THR A 160 -6.69 -1.24 -6.02
C THR A 160 -5.25 -0.81 -6.19
N ILE A 161 -4.30 -1.55 -5.60
CA ILE A 161 -2.86 -1.31 -5.73
C ILE A 161 -2.26 -2.33 -6.67
N THR A 162 -1.55 -1.86 -7.69
CA THR A 162 -0.80 -2.71 -8.61
C THR A 162 0.65 -2.27 -8.70
N GLY A 163 1.53 -3.23 -8.98
CA GLY A 163 2.96 -2.93 -9.15
C GLY A 163 3.73 -4.15 -9.63
N LYS A 164 5.00 -3.91 -9.92
CA LYS A 164 5.93 -4.96 -10.31
C LYS A 164 7.26 -4.73 -9.61
N ILE A 165 7.79 -5.78 -8.98
CA ILE A 165 9.11 -5.79 -8.35
C ILE A 165 9.90 -6.99 -8.87
N LYS A 166 11.22 -6.94 -8.76
CA LYS A 166 12.08 -8.10 -9.02
C LYS A 166 12.42 -8.76 -7.70
N ARG A 167 12.15 -10.07 -7.58
CA ARG A 167 12.49 -10.83 -6.38
C ARG A 167 14.00 -10.86 -6.10
N SER A 168 14.81 -10.87 -7.15
CA SER A 168 16.27 -10.85 -7.04
C SER A 168 16.80 -9.56 -6.40
N ASP A 169 16.13 -8.41 -6.59
CA ASP A 169 16.50 -7.13 -5.96
C ASP A 169 16.44 -7.18 -4.43
N PHE A 170 15.66 -8.13 -3.87
CA PHE A 170 15.48 -8.35 -2.43
C PHE A 170 16.21 -9.60 -1.92
N GLY A 171 17.15 -10.14 -2.70
CA GLY A 171 17.91 -11.32 -2.30
C GLY A 171 17.12 -12.63 -2.32
N LEU A 172 15.94 -12.68 -2.93
CA LEU A 172 15.16 -13.90 -3.16
C LEU A 172 15.66 -14.58 -4.45
N THR A 173 16.87 -15.14 -4.41
CA THR A 173 17.63 -15.56 -5.59
C THR A 173 17.48 -17.04 -5.91
N TRP A 174 16.80 -17.84 -5.06
CA TRP A 174 16.60 -19.24 -5.34
C TRP A 174 16.06 -19.46 -6.77
N SER A 175 16.67 -20.38 -7.49
CA SER A 175 16.29 -20.69 -8.87
C SER A 175 16.52 -22.17 -9.12
N ALA A 176 15.65 -22.75 -9.92
CA ALA A 176 15.85 -24.07 -10.51
C ALA A 176 15.71 -23.95 -12.02
N VAL A 177 16.36 -24.86 -12.74
CA VAL A 177 16.24 -25.01 -14.18
C VAL A 177 15.64 -26.38 -14.49
N THR A 178 14.84 -26.45 -15.54
CA THR A 178 14.32 -27.71 -16.06
C THR A 178 15.43 -28.47 -16.81
N GLU A 179 15.23 -29.76 -17.09
CA GLU A 179 16.15 -30.54 -17.93
C GLU A 179 16.38 -29.89 -19.32
N ALA A 180 15.40 -29.14 -19.82
CA ALA A 180 15.50 -28.36 -21.07
C ALA A 180 16.20 -27.00 -20.90
N GLY A 181 16.74 -26.67 -19.69
CA GLY A 181 17.44 -25.43 -19.41
C GLY A 181 16.54 -24.22 -19.17
N ASN A 182 15.21 -24.39 -19.06
CA ASN A 182 14.29 -23.28 -18.83
C ASN A 182 14.25 -22.90 -17.34
N ILE A 183 14.11 -21.59 -17.07
CA ILE A 183 13.94 -21.04 -15.71
C ILE A 183 12.57 -21.47 -15.16
N VAL A 184 12.57 -22.09 -13.95
CA VAL A 184 11.35 -22.55 -13.28
C VAL A 184 10.55 -21.37 -12.72
N LEU A 185 11.21 -20.36 -12.14
CA LEU A 185 10.57 -19.24 -11.46
C LEU A 185 11.01 -17.90 -12.07
N GLY A 186 10.05 -17.12 -12.56
CA GLY A 186 10.30 -15.78 -13.07
C GLY A 186 10.85 -14.82 -11.99
N ASP A 187 11.54 -13.79 -12.43
CA ASP A 187 12.10 -12.77 -11.54
C ASP A 187 11.07 -11.67 -11.19
N ASP A 188 10.21 -11.34 -12.14
CA ASP A 188 9.17 -10.33 -11.96
C ASP A 188 8.01 -10.85 -11.10
N ILE A 189 7.75 -10.18 -9.98
CA ILE A 189 6.59 -10.40 -9.12
C ILE A 189 5.60 -9.28 -9.39
N HIS A 190 4.38 -9.65 -9.80
CA HIS A 190 3.27 -8.72 -9.99
C HIS A 190 2.47 -8.63 -8.70
N LEU A 191 2.36 -7.44 -8.16
CA LEU A 191 1.53 -7.12 -7.00
C LEU A 191 0.12 -6.75 -7.46
N ASN A 192 -0.90 -7.27 -6.78
CA ASN A 192 -2.30 -6.92 -6.98
C ASN A 192 -3.02 -7.01 -5.65
N CYS A 193 -3.32 -5.85 -5.08
CA CYS A 193 -3.93 -5.75 -3.76
C CYS A 193 -5.23 -4.97 -3.85
N GLU A 194 -6.29 -5.55 -3.30
CA GLU A 194 -7.59 -4.90 -3.14
C GLU A 194 -7.70 -4.39 -1.71
N LEU A 195 -7.86 -3.08 -1.54
CA LEU A 195 -7.84 -2.44 -0.23
C LEU A 195 -9.16 -1.75 0.06
N GLN A 196 -9.68 -2.00 1.24
CA GLN A 196 -10.73 -1.21 1.86
C GLN A 196 -10.17 -0.57 3.15
N LEU A 197 -10.22 0.75 3.25
CA LEU A 197 -9.73 1.51 4.38
C LEU A 197 -10.90 2.10 5.17
N ILE A 198 -10.87 2.05 6.50
CA ILE A 198 -11.88 2.60 7.41
C ILE A 198 -11.34 3.88 8.00
N LYS A 199 -12.10 4.97 7.89
CA LYS A 199 -11.80 6.26 8.52
C LYS A 199 -11.95 6.14 10.04
N GLN A 200 -10.93 6.63 10.76
CA GLN A 200 -10.88 6.65 12.22
C GLN A 200 -11.30 8.00 12.81
#